data_1cda4d3877f02b1b916512a985d6f8e5
#
_entry.id   1cda4d3877f02b1b916512a985d6f8e5
#
_cell.length_a   1.000
_cell.length_b   1.000
_cell.length_c   1.000
_cell.angle_alpha   90.00
_cell.angle_beta   90.00
_cell.angle_gamma   90.00
#
_symmetry.space_group_name_H-M   'P 1'
#
loop_
_entity.id
_entity.type
_entity.pdbx_description
1 polymer ?
#
loop_
_entity_poly.entity_id
_entity_poly.type
_entity_poly.pdbx_seq_one_letter_code
_entity_poly.pdbx_strand_id
1 'polypeptide(L)'
;LFRPDGTPAAFVKVGLGPVADQLVATEAAALAAWARHPDPRLVVPDLLAATTWNGIRIAVVAPLPEDVRRLPPGTPSAWAVRDLDGPPSCAALADAPWWTRRTEREGDGPVRTLLEQIGDRHADATGSWARWHGDWVPWNLARCHRGLVAWDWEYSEPDAPVGLDEVHGAYQQARIVEQQPIAAALEVARLAAERLVAAGTSPGSPAELRRRAGTDEVPSPFPSARWLADLHLAMLLTRSTELERLAGTPPHDRAELLAAAEAGGRRR
;
A
#
# COMPACT_ATOMS: atom_id res chain seq x y z
N LEU A 1 15.19 3.42 -22.16
CA LEU A 1 15.21 3.54 -23.62
C LEU A 1 14.97 4.99 -24.00
N PHE A 2 15.67 5.45 -25.04
CA PHE A 2 15.54 6.82 -25.54
C PHE A 2 15.25 6.82 -27.04
N ARG A 3 14.53 7.83 -27.50
CA ARG A 3 14.36 8.12 -28.93
C ARG A 3 15.63 8.77 -29.49
N PRO A 4 15.76 8.86 -30.86
CA PRO A 4 16.91 9.49 -31.46
C PRO A 4 17.13 10.97 -31.08
N ASP A 5 16.09 11.66 -30.67
CA ASP A 5 16.11 13.06 -30.19
C ASP A 5 16.51 13.19 -28.71
N GLY A 6 16.80 12.05 -28.04
CA GLY A 6 17.18 12.01 -26.63
C GLY A 6 16.01 12.01 -25.64
N THR A 7 14.76 12.05 -26.11
CA THR A 7 13.60 11.97 -25.22
C THR A 7 13.39 10.54 -24.72
N PRO A 8 12.90 10.32 -23.48
CA PRO A 8 12.57 9.00 -22.95
C PRO A 8 11.50 8.33 -23.84
N ALA A 9 11.77 7.09 -24.27
CA ALA A 9 10.81 6.27 -25.01
C ALA A 9 10.12 5.27 -24.12
N ALA A 10 10.85 4.68 -23.15
CA ALA A 10 10.35 3.74 -22.16
C ALA A 10 11.34 3.58 -21.01
N PHE A 11 10.83 3.15 -19.86
CA PHE A 11 11.63 2.62 -18.76
C PHE A 11 11.56 1.09 -18.79
N VAL A 12 12.70 0.46 -18.50
CA VAL A 12 12.78 -1.01 -18.46
C VAL A 12 13.16 -1.41 -17.04
N LYS A 13 12.30 -2.16 -16.38
CA LYS A 13 12.55 -2.77 -15.08
C LYS A 13 12.96 -4.23 -15.30
N VAL A 14 14.03 -4.67 -14.64
CA VAL A 14 14.60 -6.00 -14.80
C VAL A 14 14.72 -6.67 -13.44
N GLY A 15 14.14 -7.85 -13.29
CA GLY A 15 14.09 -8.61 -12.04
C GLY A 15 15.40 -9.35 -11.77
N LEU A 16 16.45 -8.64 -11.37
CA LEU A 16 17.74 -9.25 -11.01
C LEU A 16 17.71 -9.79 -9.59
N GLY A 17 17.55 -11.10 -9.47
CA GLY A 17 17.40 -11.80 -8.20
C GLY A 17 15.95 -11.88 -7.70
N PRO A 18 15.68 -12.74 -6.70
CA PRO A 18 14.31 -13.13 -6.33
C PRO A 18 13.42 -11.96 -5.87
N VAL A 19 13.97 -11.00 -5.12
CA VAL A 19 13.23 -9.83 -4.65
C VAL A 19 12.82 -8.95 -5.83
N ALA A 20 13.79 -8.52 -6.65
CA ALA A 20 13.51 -7.66 -7.80
C ALA A 20 12.59 -8.36 -8.82
N ASP A 21 12.73 -9.66 -9.01
CA ASP A 21 11.88 -10.44 -9.90
C ASP A 21 10.42 -10.42 -9.43
N GLN A 22 10.18 -10.60 -8.12
CA GLN A 22 8.85 -10.50 -7.53
C GLN A 22 8.26 -9.08 -7.66
N LEU A 23 9.05 -8.04 -7.41
CA LEU A 23 8.61 -6.65 -7.51
C LEU A 23 8.22 -6.29 -8.96
N VAL A 24 9.04 -6.67 -9.93
CA VAL A 24 8.73 -6.48 -11.37
C VAL A 24 7.45 -7.20 -11.76
N ALA A 25 7.22 -8.42 -11.26
CA ALA A 25 5.99 -9.16 -11.51
C ALA A 25 4.76 -8.46 -10.92
N THR A 26 4.87 -7.98 -9.67
CA THR A 26 3.78 -7.30 -8.96
C THR A 26 3.42 -6.00 -9.68
N GLU A 27 4.41 -5.18 -10.05
CA GLU A 27 4.14 -3.94 -10.79
C GLU A 27 3.50 -4.20 -12.14
N ALA A 28 4.01 -5.15 -12.93
CA ALA A 28 3.42 -5.48 -14.22
C ALA A 28 1.96 -5.93 -14.08
N ALA A 29 1.64 -6.74 -13.08
CA ALA A 29 0.28 -7.17 -12.79
C ALA A 29 -0.62 -6.00 -12.36
N ALA A 30 -0.12 -5.09 -11.52
CA ALA A 30 -0.83 -3.91 -11.06
C ALA A 30 -1.14 -2.95 -12.23
N LEU A 31 -0.15 -2.64 -13.06
CA LEU A 31 -0.32 -1.78 -14.24
C LEU A 31 -1.30 -2.40 -15.27
N ALA A 32 -1.22 -3.71 -15.49
CA ALA A 32 -2.16 -4.41 -16.36
C ALA A 32 -3.60 -4.41 -15.80
N ALA A 33 -3.76 -4.50 -14.48
CA ALA A 33 -5.06 -4.39 -13.84
C ALA A 33 -5.60 -2.95 -13.95
N TRP A 34 -4.74 -1.97 -13.72
CA TRP A 34 -5.08 -0.55 -13.88
C TRP A 34 -5.58 -0.21 -15.29
N ALA A 35 -4.92 -0.72 -16.32
CA ALA A 35 -5.31 -0.47 -17.70
C ALA A 35 -6.73 -0.96 -18.03
N ARG A 36 -7.25 -1.97 -17.30
CA ARG A 36 -8.63 -2.47 -17.48
C ARG A 36 -9.70 -1.59 -16.82
N HIS A 37 -9.33 -0.90 -15.73
CA HIS A 37 -10.24 -0.09 -14.91
C HIS A 37 -9.58 1.25 -14.52
N PRO A 38 -9.28 2.13 -15.48
CA PRO A 38 -8.58 3.38 -15.20
C PRO A 38 -9.48 4.36 -14.45
N ASP A 39 -8.92 5.03 -13.43
CA ASP A 39 -9.57 6.17 -12.79
C ASP A 39 -9.11 7.47 -13.48
N PRO A 40 -10.01 8.31 -14.00
CA PRO A 40 -9.62 9.53 -14.68
C PRO A 40 -8.93 10.57 -13.79
N ARG A 41 -9.01 10.40 -12.47
CA ARG A 41 -8.36 11.28 -11.48
C ARG A 41 -6.88 10.97 -11.28
N LEU A 42 -6.43 9.77 -11.71
CA LEU A 42 -5.07 9.29 -11.52
C LEU A 42 -4.42 8.93 -12.84
N VAL A 43 -3.24 9.43 -13.06
CA VAL A 43 -2.38 9.07 -14.19
C VAL A 43 -1.37 8.03 -13.71
N VAL A 44 -1.43 6.87 -14.34
CA VAL A 44 -0.53 5.74 -14.08
C VAL A 44 0.23 5.45 -15.36
N PRO A 45 1.52 5.14 -15.33
CA PRO A 45 2.28 4.76 -16.51
C PRO A 45 1.69 3.53 -17.20
N ASP A 46 1.61 3.53 -18.52
CA ASP A 46 1.16 2.37 -19.26
C ASP A 46 2.20 1.25 -19.23
N LEU A 47 1.75 0.01 -19.01
CA LEU A 47 2.57 -1.17 -19.23
C LEU A 47 2.66 -1.43 -20.75
N LEU A 48 3.81 -1.17 -21.34
CA LEU A 48 4.05 -1.36 -22.78
C LEU A 48 4.32 -2.84 -23.12
N ALA A 49 5.04 -3.55 -22.24
CA ALA A 49 5.31 -4.97 -22.39
C ALA A 49 5.68 -5.60 -21.05
N ALA A 50 5.36 -6.88 -20.89
CA ALA A 50 5.89 -7.73 -19.82
C ALA A 50 6.32 -9.06 -20.44
N THR A 51 7.53 -9.51 -20.11
CA THR A 51 8.10 -10.75 -20.67
C THR A 51 9.09 -11.39 -19.70
N THR A 52 9.53 -12.58 -20.05
CA THR A 52 10.62 -13.27 -19.36
C THR A 52 11.71 -13.61 -20.38
N TRP A 53 12.95 -13.26 -20.07
CA TRP A 53 14.11 -13.57 -20.88
C TRP A 53 15.16 -14.30 -20.02
N ASN A 54 15.53 -15.50 -20.43
CA ASN A 54 16.44 -16.36 -19.66
C ASN A 54 16.05 -16.52 -18.17
N GLY A 55 14.75 -16.65 -17.89
CA GLY A 55 14.24 -16.77 -16.53
C GLY A 55 14.14 -15.45 -15.75
N ILE A 56 14.56 -14.33 -16.33
CA ILE A 56 14.53 -12.98 -15.72
C ILE A 56 13.28 -12.24 -16.21
N ARG A 57 12.43 -11.75 -15.29
CA ARG A 57 11.28 -10.93 -15.65
C ARG A 57 11.69 -9.54 -16.06
N ILE A 58 11.04 -9.04 -17.09
CA ILE A 58 11.25 -7.70 -17.64
C ILE A 58 9.88 -7.03 -17.82
N ALA A 59 9.74 -5.84 -17.30
CA ALA A 59 8.61 -4.95 -17.56
C ALA A 59 9.09 -3.69 -18.30
N VAL A 60 8.36 -3.30 -19.34
CA VAL A 60 8.60 -2.08 -20.09
C VAL A 60 7.43 -1.14 -19.85
N VAL A 61 7.73 0.03 -19.31
CA VAL A 61 6.75 0.99 -18.80
C VAL A 61 6.90 2.31 -19.56
N ALA A 62 5.78 2.94 -19.92
CA ALA A 62 5.77 4.23 -20.58
C ALA A 62 6.41 5.33 -19.71
N PRO A 63 7.02 6.36 -20.32
CA PRO A 63 7.47 7.53 -19.60
C PRO A 63 6.28 8.28 -18.96
N LEU A 64 6.56 8.96 -17.85
CA LEU A 64 5.60 9.90 -17.28
C LEU A 64 5.32 11.06 -18.27
N PRO A 65 4.16 11.74 -18.15
CA PRO A 65 3.85 12.92 -18.96
C PRO A 65 4.94 13.99 -18.84
N GLU A 66 5.23 14.71 -19.92
CA GLU A 66 6.30 15.73 -19.98
C GLU A 66 6.06 16.90 -19.02
N ASP A 67 4.79 17.21 -18.73
CA ASP A 67 4.37 18.29 -17.84
C ASP A 67 4.30 17.89 -16.35
N VAL A 68 4.84 16.72 -16.00
CA VAL A 68 4.88 16.26 -14.61
C VAL A 68 5.64 17.25 -13.72
N ARG A 69 5.04 17.58 -12.57
CA ARG A 69 5.63 18.43 -11.54
C ARG A 69 5.53 17.73 -10.20
N ARG A 70 6.61 17.73 -9.44
CA ARG A 70 6.66 17.16 -8.08
C ARG A 70 5.60 17.84 -7.19
N LEU A 71 5.05 17.09 -6.28
CA LEU A 71 4.17 17.66 -5.26
C LEU A 71 4.97 18.58 -4.33
N PRO A 72 4.40 19.71 -3.89
CA PRO A 72 5.03 20.55 -2.88
C PRO A 72 5.32 19.75 -1.60
N PRO A 73 6.42 20.06 -0.88
CA PRO A 73 6.67 19.47 0.42
C PRO A 73 5.48 19.68 1.37
N GLY A 74 5.15 18.67 2.16
CA GLY A 74 4.02 18.71 3.08
C GLY A 74 2.63 18.60 2.43
N THR A 75 2.56 18.35 1.12
CA THR A 75 1.28 17.98 0.50
C THR A 75 0.75 16.73 1.20
N PRO A 76 -0.47 16.79 1.80
CA PRO A 76 -1.04 15.63 2.44
C PRO A 76 -1.11 14.47 1.46
N SER A 77 -0.73 13.29 1.90
CA SER A 77 -0.94 12.04 1.16
C SER A 77 -2.43 11.67 1.05
N ALA A 78 -3.31 12.52 1.58
CA ALA A 78 -4.77 12.40 1.64
C ALA A 78 -5.49 12.25 0.29
N TRP A 79 -4.76 12.07 -0.77
CA TRP A 79 -5.28 11.75 -2.09
C TRP A 79 -5.12 10.26 -2.35
N ALA A 80 -5.38 9.47 -1.32
CA ALA A 80 -5.46 8.05 -1.46
C ALA A 80 -6.40 7.72 -2.60
N VAL A 81 -5.88 6.97 -3.50
CA VAL A 81 -6.66 6.38 -4.57
C VAL A 81 -7.44 5.26 -3.94
N ARG A 82 -8.70 5.48 -3.78
CA ARG A 82 -9.57 4.71 -2.91
C ARG A 82 -10.51 3.74 -3.61
N ASP A 83 -10.64 3.75 -4.87
CA ASP A 83 -11.55 2.88 -5.62
C ASP A 83 -10.93 2.51 -6.96
N LEU A 84 -9.69 2.01 -6.94
CA LEU A 84 -8.94 1.71 -8.16
C LEU A 84 -9.59 0.60 -9.01
N ASP A 85 -10.32 -0.31 -8.37
CA ASP A 85 -11.01 -1.43 -9.04
C ASP A 85 -12.55 -1.39 -8.82
N GLY A 86 -13.11 -0.23 -8.53
CA GLY A 86 -14.54 -0.08 -8.21
C GLY A 86 -14.81 0.15 -6.72
N PRO A 87 -16.07 0.05 -6.27
CA PRO A 87 -16.40 0.29 -4.88
C PRO A 87 -15.70 -0.72 -3.97
N PRO A 88 -15.21 -0.28 -2.79
CA PRO A 88 -14.57 -1.18 -1.83
C PRO A 88 -15.49 -2.34 -1.46
N SER A 89 -14.94 -3.53 -1.33
CA SER A 89 -15.65 -4.67 -0.74
C SER A 89 -15.66 -4.53 0.78
N CYS A 90 -16.72 -5.01 1.42
CA CYS A 90 -16.81 -5.09 2.88
C CYS A 90 -16.72 -6.56 3.30
N ALA A 91 -15.81 -6.85 4.22
CA ALA A 91 -15.64 -8.20 4.77
C ALA A 91 -15.10 -8.15 6.20
N ALA A 92 -15.39 -9.16 7.00
CA ALA A 92 -14.73 -9.38 8.27
C ALA A 92 -13.23 -9.68 8.04
N LEU A 93 -12.39 -9.40 9.03
CA LEU A 93 -10.94 -9.62 8.91
C LEU A 93 -10.64 -11.08 8.55
N ALA A 94 -11.31 -12.02 9.20
CA ALA A 94 -11.11 -13.46 8.99
C ALA A 94 -11.44 -13.92 7.55
N ASP A 95 -12.37 -13.23 6.89
CA ASP A 95 -12.83 -13.56 5.52
C ASP A 95 -12.06 -12.79 4.44
N ALA A 96 -11.19 -11.87 4.84
CA ALA A 96 -10.46 -11.02 3.90
C ALA A 96 -9.29 -11.78 3.24
N PRO A 97 -9.25 -11.89 1.90
CA PRO A 97 -8.15 -12.59 1.21
C PRO A 97 -6.77 -11.99 1.51
N TRP A 98 -6.72 -10.70 1.74
CA TRP A 98 -5.49 -10.00 2.15
C TRP A 98 -4.91 -10.53 3.47
N TRP A 99 -5.79 -10.77 4.46
CA TRP A 99 -5.41 -11.32 5.77
C TRP A 99 -5.01 -12.79 5.67
N THR A 100 -5.82 -13.58 4.97
CA THR A 100 -5.56 -15.01 4.74
C THR A 100 -4.19 -15.23 4.11
N ARG A 101 -3.87 -14.49 3.03
CA ARG A 101 -2.55 -14.59 2.38
C ARG A 101 -1.38 -14.33 3.32
N ARG A 102 -1.55 -13.41 4.28
CA ARG A 102 -0.49 -13.08 5.26
C ARG A 102 -0.33 -14.15 6.31
N THR A 103 -1.43 -14.61 6.87
CA THR A 103 -1.40 -15.63 7.93
C THR A 103 -0.96 -17.00 7.41
N GLU A 104 -1.38 -17.41 6.22
CA GLU A 104 -1.00 -18.70 5.64
C GLU A 104 0.48 -18.78 5.24
N ARG A 105 1.11 -17.65 4.91
CA ARG A 105 2.51 -17.61 4.51
C ARG A 105 3.50 -17.59 5.67
N GLU A 106 3.04 -17.23 6.85
CA GLU A 106 3.90 -17.18 8.04
C GLU A 106 4.05 -18.58 8.67
N GLY A 107 5.30 -18.98 8.84
CA GLY A 107 5.65 -20.14 9.65
C GLY A 107 5.56 -19.85 11.16
N ASP A 108 5.76 -20.89 11.97
CA ASP A 108 5.80 -20.73 13.42
C ASP A 108 6.87 -19.72 13.86
N GLY A 109 6.50 -18.83 14.77
CA GLY A 109 7.41 -17.81 15.27
C GLY A 109 6.70 -16.55 15.81
N PRO A 110 7.48 -15.54 16.21
CA PRO A 110 6.93 -14.34 16.86
C PRO A 110 6.01 -13.52 15.95
N VAL A 111 6.26 -13.50 14.63
CA VAL A 111 5.36 -12.84 13.69
C VAL A 111 4.02 -13.55 13.62
N ARG A 112 4.03 -14.89 13.50
CA ARG A 112 2.80 -15.70 13.51
C ARG A 112 1.98 -15.48 14.79
N THR A 113 2.62 -15.54 15.95
CA THR A 113 1.96 -15.30 17.24
C THR A 113 1.31 -13.91 17.29
N LEU A 114 1.99 -12.88 16.75
CA LEU A 114 1.42 -11.54 16.72
C LEU A 114 0.24 -11.44 15.75
N LEU A 115 0.31 -12.08 14.58
CA LEU A 115 -0.83 -12.13 13.65
C LEU A 115 -2.05 -12.81 14.29
N GLU A 116 -1.86 -13.90 15.01
CA GLU A 116 -2.93 -14.58 15.75
C GLU A 116 -3.56 -13.64 16.78
N GLN A 117 -2.76 -12.93 17.58
CA GLN A 117 -3.25 -11.94 18.54
C GLN A 117 -4.02 -10.78 17.87
N ILE A 118 -3.60 -10.33 16.70
CA ILE A 118 -4.32 -9.31 15.90
C ILE A 118 -5.63 -9.89 15.38
N GLY A 119 -5.59 -11.11 14.82
CA GLY A 119 -6.77 -11.82 14.32
C GLY A 119 -7.83 -11.99 15.41
N ASP A 120 -7.45 -12.50 16.59
CA ASP A 120 -8.35 -12.70 17.73
C ASP A 120 -8.96 -11.36 18.21
N ARG A 121 -8.15 -10.31 18.26
CA ARG A 121 -8.61 -8.97 18.71
C ARG A 121 -9.64 -8.36 17.78
N HIS A 122 -9.55 -8.66 16.49
CA HIS A 122 -10.35 -8.05 15.45
C HIS A 122 -11.25 -9.05 14.71
N ALA A 123 -11.51 -10.22 15.29
CA ALA A 123 -12.24 -11.30 14.63
C ALA A 123 -13.58 -10.87 14.05
N ASP A 124 -14.35 -10.07 14.80
CA ASP A 124 -15.68 -9.60 14.40
C ASP A 124 -15.64 -8.23 13.67
N ALA A 125 -14.45 -7.68 13.46
CA ALA A 125 -14.31 -6.36 12.86
C ALA A 125 -14.50 -6.45 11.33
N THR A 126 -15.51 -5.77 10.80
CA THR A 126 -15.76 -5.64 9.37
C THR A 126 -15.11 -4.36 8.86
N GLY A 127 -14.20 -4.50 7.90
CA GLY A 127 -13.51 -3.40 7.24
C GLY A 127 -13.82 -3.30 5.76
N SER A 128 -13.40 -2.21 5.13
CA SER A 128 -13.42 -2.01 3.68
C SER A 128 -12.08 -2.36 3.07
N TRP A 129 -12.12 -3.03 1.93
CA TRP A 129 -10.97 -3.58 1.23
C TRP A 129 -10.98 -3.11 -0.23
N ALA A 130 -9.85 -2.60 -0.69
CA ALA A 130 -9.68 -2.12 -2.06
C ALA A 130 -8.24 -2.28 -2.51
N ARG A 131 -7.98 -2.04 -3.79
CA ARG A 131 -6.61 -1.94 -4.28
C ARG A 131 -5.89 -0.81 -3.56
N TRP A 132 -4.66 -1.03 -3.17
CA TRP A 132 -3.74 -0.02 -2.67
C TRP A 132 -2.49 0.08 -3.54
N HIS A 133 -1.78 1.18 -3.42
CA HIS A 133 -0.49 1.37 -4.08
C HIS A 133 0.62 0.58 -3.38
N GLY A 134 0.63 0.58 -2.06
CA GLY A 134 1.59 -0.13 -1.23
C GLY A 134 2.87 0.64 -0.92
N ASP A 135 3.10 1.77 -1.61
CA ASP A 135 4.18 2.72 -1.35
C ASP A 135 3.76 4.15 -1.78
N TRP A 136 2.62 4.61 -1.20
CA TRP A 136 2.02 5.91 -1.48
C TRP A 136 2.76 7.02 -0.76
N VAL A 137 3.87 7.43 -1.33
CA VAL A 137 4.84 8.38 -0.73
C VAL A 137 5.12 9.54 -1.68
N PRO A 138 5.54 10.71 -1.18
CA PRO A 138 5.70 11.91 -2.01
C PRO A 138 6.66 11.74 -3.21
N TRP A 139 7.64 10.86 -3.11
CA TRP A 139 8.59 10.61 -4.20
C TRP A 139 8.06 9.69 -5.30
N ASN A 140 6.95 8.98 -5.06
CA ASN A 140 6.22 8.19 -6.04
C ASN A 140 4.98 8.91 -6.59
N LEU A 141 4.83 10.21 -6.25
CA LEU A 141 3.67 11.02 -6.60
C LEU A 141 4.08 12.34 -7.24
N ALA A 142 3.27 12.79 -8.20
CA ALA A 142 3.42 14.09 -8.86
C ALA A 142 2.07 14.59 -9.36
N ARG A 143 2.07 15.73 -10.05
CA ARG A 143 0.93 16.28 -10.78
C ARG A 143 1.27 16.54 -12.24
N CYS A 144 0.27 16.39 -13.10
CA CYS A 144 0.27 16.92 -14.45
C CYS A 144 -1.08 17.58 -14.74
N HIS A 145 -1.28 18.11 -15.93
CA HIS A 145 -2.55 18.73 -16.34
C HIS A 145 -3.75 17.77 -16.26
N ARG A 146 -3.52 16.45 -16.38
CA ARG A 146 -4.57 15.42 -16.30
C ARG A 146 -4.94 15.03 -14.86
N GLY A 147 -4.17 15.41 -13.85
CA GLY A 147 -4.43 15.07 -12.47
C GLY A 147 -3.20 14.63 -11.68
N LEU A 148 -3.44 13.82 -10.67
CA LEU A 148 -2.39 13.19 -9.87
C LEU A 148 -1.70 12.09 -10.71
N VAL A 149 -0.39 11.97 -10.56
CA VAL A 149 0.43 10.95 -11.22
C VAL A 149 1.02 10.06 -10.14
N ALA A 150 0.90 8.74 -10.28
CA ALA A 150 1.52 7.77 -9.38
C ALA A 150 2.26 6.69 -10.19
N TRP A 151 3.46 6.35 -9.75
CA TRP A 151 4.31 5.32 -10.34
C TRP A 151 4.91 4.43 -9.26
N ASP A 152 5.61 3.37 -9.64
CA ASP A 152 6.27 2.42 -8.73
C ASP A 152 5.27 1.54 -7.95
N TRP A 153 4.41 0.83 -8.71
CA TRP A 153 3.32 -0.01 -8.20
C TRP A 153 3.77 -1.40 -7.73
N GLU A 154 5.05 -1.56 -7.44
CA GLU A 154 5.68 -2.85 -7.14
C GLU A 154 5.23 -3.48 -5.81
N TYR A 155 4.55 -2.71 -4.93
CA TYR A 155 3.95 -3.19 -3.68
C TYR A 155 2.42 -3.21 -3.70
N SER A 156 1.82 -3.01 -4.87
CA SER A 156 0.36 -2.98 -4.99
C SER A 156 -0.28 -4.35 -4.77
N GLU A 157 -1.41 -4.34 -4.08
CA GLU A 157 -2.27 -5.51 -3.89
C GLU A 157 -3.74 -5.10 -4.17
N PRO A 158 -4.58 -6.05 -4.65
CA PRO A 158 -5.93 -5.70 -5.12
C PRO A 158 -6.94 -5.45 -4.00
N ASP A 159 -6.67 -5.92 -2.79
CA ASP A 159 -7.66 -6.09 -1.71
C ASP A 159 -7.09 -5.73 -0.32
N ALA A 160 -6.27 -4.71 -0.22
CA ALA A 160 -5.74 -4.22 1.06
C ALA A 160 -6.77 -3.41 1.85
N PRO A 161 -6.57 -3.23 3.18
CA PRO A 161 -7.42 -2.35 3.98
C PRO A 161 -7.44 -0.94 3.42
N VAL A 162 -8.63 -0.39 3.25
CA VAL A 162 -8.79 1.02 2.85
C VAL A 162 -8.12 1.93 3.89
N GLY A 163 -7.41 2.96 3.45
CA GLY A 163 -6.66 3.88 4.33
C GLY A 163 -5.25 3.42 4.69
N LEU A 164 -4.86 2.21 4.30
CA LEU A 164 -3.52 1.70 4.63
C LEU A 164 -2.41 2.49 3.93
N ASP A 165 -2.63 3.00 2.73
CA ASP A 165 -1.67 3.85 2.01
C ASP A 165 -1.36 5.15 2.78
N GLU A 166 -2.36 5.81 3.38
CA GLU A 166 -2.14 7.02 4.17
C GLU A 166 -1.37 6.73 5.46
N VAL A 167 -1.71 5.64 6.12
CA VAL A 167 -0.99 5.22 7.34
C VAL A 167 0.44 4.85 7.02
N HIS A 168 0.66 4.11 5.93
CA HIS A 168 1.99 3.74 5.48
C HIS A 168 2.80 4.95 5.00
N GLY A 169 2.18 5.85 4.25
CA GLY A 169 2.82 7.11 3.82
C GLY A 169 3.27 7.97 5.00
N ALA A 170 2.47 8.07 6.06
CA ALA A 170 2.86 8.77 7.30
C ALA A 170 4.04 8.08 8.01
N TYR A 171 4.03 6.74 8.07
CA TYR A 171 5.15 5.95 8.59
C TYR A 171 6.43 6.19 7.79
N GLN A 172 6.36 6.11 6.46
CA GLN A 172 7.51 6.31 5.57
C GLN A 172 8.06 7.73 5.64
N GLN A 173 7.20 8.74 5.73
CA GLN A 173 7.62 10.12 5.94
C GLN A 173 8.45 10.23 7.22
N ALA A 174 7.96 9.70 8.34
CA ALA A 174 8.68 9.73 9.60
C ALA A 174 10.00 8.93 9.54
N ARG A 175 9.97 7.72 8.95
CA ARG A 175 11.14 6.83 8.89
C ARG A 175 12.22 7.31 7.96
N ILE A 176 11.86 7.66 6.72
CA ILE A 176 12.82 7.91 5.63
C ILE A 176 13.20 9.38 5.53
N VAL A 177 12.23 10.29 5.60
CA VAL A 177 12.49 11.72 5.44
C VAL A 177 12.97 12.35 6.75
N GLU A 178 12.25 12.05 7.85
CA GLU A 178 12.55 12.62 9.16
C GLU A 178 13.53 11.78 9.97
N GLN A 179 13.91 10.60 9.47
CA GLN A 179 14.87 9.67 10.08
C GLN A 179 14.53 9.28 11.53
N GLN A 180 13.25 9.22 11.86
CA GLN A 180 12.79 8.83 13.18
C GLN A 180 13.03 7.33 13.45
N PRO A 181 13.24 6.93 14.73
CA PRO A 181 13.26 5.53 15.13
C PRO A 181 11.94 4.83 14.77
N ILE A 182 11.97 3.52 14.55
CA ILE A 182 10.79 2.72 14.16
C ILE A 182 9.62 2.91 15.14
N ALA A 183 9.88 2.87 16.45
CA ALA A 183 8.84 3.07 17.45
C ALA A 183 8.13 4.43 17.33
N ALA A 184 8.87 5.49 17.03
CA ALA A 184 8.31 6.82 16.82
C ALA A 184 7.53 6.90 15.50
N ALA A 185 8.05 6.29 14.42
CA ALA A 185 7.36 6.24 13.13
C ALA A 185 6.05 5.41 13.20
N LEU A 186 6.02 4.32 13.97
CA LEU A 186 4.79 3.56 14.24
C LEU A 186 3.77 4.39 15.03
N GLU A 187 4.22 5.23 15.95
CA GLU A 187 3.33 6.16 16.66
C GLU A 187 2.74 7.22 15.70
N VAL A 188 3.54 7.74 14.77
CA VAL A 188 3.05 8.64 13.69
C VAL A 188 2.01 7.93 12.83
N ALA A 189 2.24 6.68 12.45
CA ALA A 189 1.27 5.86 11.72
C ALA A 189 -0.04 5.66 12.50
N ARG A 190 0.05 5.36 13.81
CA ARG A 190 -1.10 5.22 14.70
C ARG A 190 -1.93 6.52 14.77
N LEU A 191 -1.27 7.66 14.92
CA LEU A 191 -1.92 8.97 14.91
C LEU A 191 -2.54 9.30 13.54
N ALA A 192 -1.96 8.84 12.43
CA ALA A 192 -2.57 8.96 11.12
C ALA A 192 -3.85 8.14 11.02
N ALA A 193 -3.86 6.90 11.52
CA ALA A 193 -5.06 6.08 11.59
C ALA A 193 -6.17 6.74 12.44
N GLU A 194 -5.82 7.34 13.58
CA GLU A 194 -6.79 8.08 14.42
C GLU A 194 -7.40 9.26 13.67
N ARG A 195 -6.58 10.05 12.97
CA ARG A 195 -7.08 11.18 12.16
C ARG A 195 -8.01 10.72 11.04
N LEU A 196 -7.69 9.63 10.36
CA LEU A 196 -8.54 9.05 9.30
C LEU A 196 -9.92 8.64 9.84
N VAL A 197 -9.94 7.94 10.97
CA VAL A 197 -11.19 7.50 11.60
C VAL A 197 -12.00 8.69 12.12
N ALA A 198 -11.36 9.66 12.81
CA ALA A 198 -12.00 10.84 13.35
C ALA A 198 -12.58 11.76 12.26
N ALA A 199 -11.89 11.88 11.13
CA ALA A 199 -12.36 12.69 10.01
C ALA A 199 -13.60 12.10 9.32
N GLY A 200 -14.00 10.87 9.63
CA GLY A 200 -15.08 10.16 8.93
C GLY A 200 -14.83 10.10 7.42
N THR A 201 -13.57 10.38 7.03
CA THR A 201 -13.15 10.40 5.65
C THR A 201 -13.03 8.98 5.14
N SER A 202 -14.20 8.46 4.89
CA SER A 202 -14.32 7.56 3.76
C SER A 202 -13.75 8.27 2.53
N PRO A 203 -13.00 7.59 1.72
CA PRO A 203 -12.46 8.00 0.45
C PRO A 203 -13.49 8.25 -0.62
N GLY A 204 -14.55 8.07 -0.77
CA GLY A 204 -15.62 8.78 -1.43
C GLY A 204 -16.30 9.63 -0.34
N SER A 205 -16.62 10.86 -0.57
CA SER A 205 -17.28 11.62 0.49
C SER A 205 -18.42 10.77 1.07
N PRO A 206 -18.67 10.77 2.38
CA PRO A 206 -19.83 10.08 2.95
C PRO A 206 -21.14 10.41 2.22
N ALA A 207 -21.23 11.62 1.64
CA ALA A 207 -22.31 12.04 0.79
C ALA A 207 -22.37 11.32 -0.57
N GLU A 208 -21.25 10.88 -1.12
CA GLU A 208 -21.21 10.17 -2.39
C GLU A 208 -21.49 8.68 -2.22
N LEU A 209 -20.98 8.08 -1.15
CA LEU A 209 -21.32 6.71 -0.75
C LEU A 209 -22.79 6.60 -0.33
N ARG A 210 -23.34 7.58 0.40
CA ARG A 210 -24.77 7.65 0.72
C ARG A 210 -25.64 7.70 -0.53
N ARG A 211 -25.26 8.52 -1.50
CA ARG A 211 -25.97 8.60 -2.79
C ARG A 211 -25.92 7.29 -3.58
N ARG A 212 -24.79 6.57 -3.56
CA ARG A 212 -24.64 5.29 -4.26
C ARG A 212 -25.32 4.12 -3.55
N ALA A 213 -25.30 4.09 -2.24
CA ALA A 213 -25.88 3.01 -1.45
C ALA A 213 -27.39 3.16 -1.20
N GLY A 214 -27.99 4.33 -1.45
CA GLY A 214 -29.41 4.59 -1.18
C GLY A 214 -29.79 4.48 0.30
N THR A 215 -28.80 4.55 1.20
CA THR A 215 -28.98 4.44 2.66
C THR A 215 -28.45 5.69 3.34
N ASP A 216 -29.10 6.09 4.44
CA ASP A 216 -28.68 7.26 5.24
C ASP A 216 -27.46 6.95 6.14
N GLU A 217 -27.17 5.68 6.40
CA GLU A 217 -25.97 5.23 7.14
C GLU A 217 -25.02 4.46 6.23
N VAL A 218 -23.89 5.09 5.90
CA VAL A 218 -22.75 4.38 5.33
C VAL A 218 -21.83 4.00 6.49
N PRO A 219 -21.57 2.71 6.72
CA PRO A 219 -20.65 2.29 7.76
C PRO A 219 -19.28 2.94 7.55
N SER A 220 -18.59 3.29 8.62
CA SER A 220 -17.20 3.73 8.53
C SER A 220 -16.41 2.64 7.78
N PRO A 221 -15.55 2.99 6.82
CA PRO A 221 -14.70 2.02 6.14
C PRO A 221 -13.69 1.38 7.11
N PHE A 222 -13.54 1.95 8.30
CA PHE A 222 -12.61 1.51 9.33
C PHE A 222 -13.38 1.14 10.60
N PRO A 223 -13.25 -0.10 11.12
CA PRO A 223 -13.81 -0.48 12.41
C PRO A 223 -13.27 0.38 13.56
N SER A 224 -11.96 0.66 13.54
CA SER A 224 -11.28 1.52 14.51
C SER A 224 -9.89 1.95 14.02
N ALA A 225 -9.33 2.99 14.63
CA ALA A 225 -7.94 3.40 14.40
C ALA A 225 -6.95 2.29 14.79
N ARG A 226 -7.23 1.58 15.86
CA ARG A 226 -6.43 0.45 16.30
C ARG A 226 -6.42 -0.69 15.28
N TRP A 227 -7.57 -1.01 14.69
CA TRP A 227 -7.66 -2.00 13.62
C TRP A 227 -6.70 -1.66 12.47
N LEU A 228 -6.75 -0.41 11.99
CA LEU A 228 -5.91 0.03 10.87
C LEU A 228 -4.41 0.06 11.25
N ALA A 229 -4.06 0.50 12.48
CA ALA A 229 -2.69 0.50 12.96
C ALA A 229 -2.13 -0.93 13.15
N ASP A 230 -2.93 -1.85 13.69
CA ASP A 230 -2.55 -3.25 13.87
C ASP A 230 -2.36 -3.94 12.48
N LEU A 231 -3.19 -3.65 11.49
CA LEU A 231 -3.02 -4.18 10.13
C LEU A 231 -1.81 -3.55 9.41
N HIS A 232 -1.50 -2.28 9.66
CA HIS A 232 -0.26 -1.68 9.17
C HIS A 232 0.98 -2.37 9.73
N LEU A 233 1.00 -2.65 11.04
CA LEU A 233 2.09 -3.40 11.67
C LEU A 233 2.20 -4.82 11.11
N ALA A 234 1.07 -5.53 10.94
CA ALA A 234 1.02 -6.85 10.32
C ALA A 234 1.61 -6.83 8.91
N MET A 235 1.27 -5.80 8.12
CA MET A 235 1.82 -5.61 6.78
C MET A 235 3.34 -5.43 6.80
N LEU A 236 3.88 -4.57 7.66
CA LEU A 236 5.32 -4.34 7.77
C LEU A 236 6.07 -5.62 8.13
N LEU A 237 5.58 -6.38 9.10
CA LEU A 237 6.19 -7.63 9.55
C LEU A 237 6.16 -8.71 8.48
N THR A 238 5.02 -8.92 7.84
CA THR A 238 4.89 -9.95 6.80
C THR A 238 5.67 -9.60 5.53
N ARG A 239 5.76 -8.31 5.18
CA ARG A 239 6.66 -7.83 4.11
C ARG A 239 8.12 -8.08 4.46
N SER A 240 8.52 -7.85 5.71
CA SER A 240 9.86 -8.14 6.20
C SER A 240 10.17 -9.65 6.11
N THR A 241 9.25 -10.53 6.49
CA THR A 241 9.41 -11.98 6.37
C THR A 241 9.54 -12.41 4.91
N GLU A 242 8.72 -11.85 4.02
CA GLU A 242 8.79 -12.15 2.59
C GLU A 242 10.13 -11.71 1.97
N LEU A 243 10.63 -10.53 2.33
CA LEU A 243 11.94 -10.06 1.89
C LEU A 243 13.07 -10.97 2.39
N GLU A 244 13.02 -11.42 3.66
CA GLU A 244 13.98 -12.40 4.19
C GLU A 244 13.94 -13.71 3.42
N ARG A 245 12.75 -14.24 3.15
CA ARG A 245 12.57 -15.48 2.40
C ARG A 245 13.15 -15.38 0.99
N LEU A 246 12.99 -14.22 0.34
CA LEU A 246 13.48 -13.99 -1.02
C LEU A 246 14.98 -13.65 -1.06
N ALA A 247 15.48 -12.87 -0.11
CA ALA A 247 16.87 -12.42 -0.08
C ALA A 247 17.80 -13.35 0.68
N GLY A 248 17.27 -14.27 1.51
CA GLY A 248 18.04 -15.17 2.38
C GLY A 248 18.65 -14.48 3.62
N THR A 249 18.34 -13.20 3.86
CA THR A 249 18.84 -12.44 5.01
C THR A 249 17.71 -11.61 5.62
N PRO A 250 17.58 -11.59 6.97
CA PRO A 250 16.56 -10.79 7.62
C PRO A 250 16.81 -9.29 7.40
N PRO A 251 15.76 -8.50 7.09
CA PRO A 251 15.86 -7.06 7.07
C PRO A 251 16.23 -6.51 8.47
N HIS A 252 17.06 -5.47 8.51
CA HIS A 252 17.54 -4.87 9.75
C HIS A 252 16.41 -4.41 10.70
N ASP A 253 15.28 -3.99 10.13
CA ASP A 253 14.17 -3.38 10.87
C ASP A 253 13.25 -4.39 11.58
N ARG A 254 13.32 -5.70 11.25
CA ARG A 254 12.38 -6.70 11.76
C ARG A 254 12.39 -6.86 13.27
N ALA A 255 13.59 -6.92 13.86
CA ALA A 255 13.73 -7.05 15.31
C ALA A 255 13.17 -5.83 16.06
N GLU A 256 13.38 -4.63 15.51
CA GLU A 256 12.84 -3.40 16.08
C GLU A 256 11.33 -3.31 15.94
N LEU A 257 10.76 -3.76 14.81
CA LEU A 257 9.31 -3.84 14.62
C LEU A 257 8.65 -4.78 15.64
N LEU A 258 9.24 -5.96 15.89
CA LEU A 258 8.75 -6.90 16.89
C LEU A 258 8.85 -6.32 18.31
N ALA A 259 9.98 -5.72 18.66
CA ALA A 259 10.17 -5.09 19.97
C ALA A 259 9.17 -3.93 20.20
N ALA A 260 8.89 -3.14 19.18
CA ALA A 260 7.91 -2.06 19.26
C ALA A 260 6.49 -2.59 19.43
N ALA A 261 6.14 -3.69 18.76
CA ALA A 261 4.84 -4.37 18.90
C ALA A 261 4.62 -4.87 20.35
N GLU A 262 5.62 -5.53 20.95
CA GLU A 262 5.57 -6.02 22.32
C GLU A 262 5.44 -4.87 23.34
N ALA A 263 6.19 -3.78 23.15
CA ALA A 263 6.11 -2.60 24.01
C ALA A 263 4.74 -1.91 23.95
N GLY A 264 4.12 -1.86 22.76
CA GLY A 264 2.76 -1.34 22.56
C GLY A 264 1.70 -2.21 23.23
N GLY A 265 1.88 -3.54 23.26
CA GLY A 265 0.98 -4.48 23.92
C GLY A 265 0.94 -4.36 25.45
N ARG A 266 2.03 -3.93 26.07
CA ARG A 266 2.15 -3.81 27.56
C ARG A 266 1.59 -2.50 28.14
N ARG A 267 1.30 -1.52 27.30
CA ARG A 267 0.80 -0.20 27.74
C ARG A 267 -0.73 -0.10 27.78
N ARG A 268 -1.43 -1.21 27.64
CA ARG A 268 -2.91 -1.24 27.52
C ARG A 268 -3.57 -2.12 28.55
#